data_205270c8324d24b6363a50c3a2b3ae71
#
_entry.id   205270c8324d24b6363a50c3a2b3ae71
#
_cell.length_a   1.000
_cell.length_b   1.000
_cell.length_c   1.000
_cell.angle_alpha   90.00
_cell.angle_beta   90.00
_cell.angle_gamma   90.00
#
_symmetry.space_group_name_H-M   'P 1'
#
loop_
_entity.id
_entity.type
_entity.pdbx_description
1 polymer ?
#
loop_
_entity_poly.entity_id
_entity_poly.type
_entity_poly.pdbx_seq_one_letter_code
_entity_poly.pdbx_strand_id
1 'polypeptide(L)'
;MADGIDLTDTFYGRCAQLYDLVATAPGVRSWRDLAAGTLDLSPGDTVVEMGCGTGANFPYLREWVGPGGCVVGVDVVPAMLARARRRIDRAGWDNVHTVRGDATRPPVAAADAVLSTFLVGMLDAPGPAIRDWVTLVRPGGRVAMLNAGRSDRPVALPLNLLLRVFVRLTAPGNRTSATAPVRALEANWTAAREALLDGTVDHRETRLGLGVVRLASGRAPD
;
A
#
# COMPACT_ATOMS: atom_id res chain seq x y z
N MET A 1 -16.14 -9.80 15.87
CA MET A 1 -14.87 -9.28 15.26
C MET A 1 -13.85 -10.37 14.89
N ALA A 2 -14.00 -11.63 15.28
CA ALA A 2 -13.10 -12.73 14.90
C ALA A 2 -13.38 -13.33 13.51
N ASP A 3 -14.64 -13.31 13.05
CA ASP A 3 -15.06 -13.98 11.80
C ASP A 3 -14.58 -13.29 10.51
N GLY A 4 -14.29 -11.98 10.54
CA GLY A 4 -13.83 -11.24 9.37
C GLY A 4 -12.38 -11.55 8.97
N ILE A 5 -11.53 -11.86 9.94
CA ILE A 5 -10.09 -12.16 9.71
C ILE A 5 -9.92 -13.52 9.05
N ASP A 6 -10.72 -14.52 9.41
CA ASP A 6 -10.63 -15.89 8.90
C ASP A 6 -11.03 -15.98 7.40
N LEU A 7 -12.07 -15.26 6.99
CA LEU A 7 -12.49 -15.16 5.58
C LEU A 7 -11.43 -14.45 4.72
N THR A 8 -10.81 -13.40 5.25
CA THR A 8 -9.74 -12.65 4.58
C THR A 8 -8.50 -13.53 4.42
N ASP A 9 -8.11 -14.26 5.44
CA ASP A 9 -6.93 -15.15 5.43
C ASP A 9 -7.09 -16.28 4.40
N THR A 10 -8.26 -16.92 4.34
CA THR A 10 -8.56 -18.00 3.39
C THR A 10 -8.63 -17.49 1.95
N PHE A 11 -9.20 -16.32 1.72
CA PHE A 11 -9.36 -15.75 0.39
C PHE A 11 -8.03 -15.26 -0.20
N TYR A 12 -7.31 -14.40 0.53
CA TYR A 12 -6.01 -13.89 0.08
C TYR A 12 -4.94 -14.97 0.03
N GLY A 13 -5.02 -15.99 0.91
CA GLY A 13 -4.13 -17.15 0.86
C GLY A 13 -4.23 -17.92 -0.45
N ARG A 14 -5.46 -18.15 -0.97
CA ARG A 14 -5.71 -18.82 -2.26
C ARG A 14 -5.38 -17.95 -3.46
N CYS A 15 -5.63 -16.66 -3.38
CA CYS A 15 -5.39 -15.70 -4.47
C CYS A 15 -3.99 -15.08 -4.45
N ALA A 16 -3.17 -15.37 -3.43
CA ALA A 16 -1.86 -14.75 -3.27
C ALA A 16 -0.91 -14.95 -4.47
N GLN A 17 -1.05 -16.06 -5.24
CA GLN A 17 -0.27 -16.27 -6.47
C GLN A 17 -0.71 -15.34 -7.59
N LEU A 18 -2.03 -15.23 -7.81
CA LEU A 18 -2.58 -14.34 -8.81
C LEU A 18 -2.31 -12.88 -8.45
N TYR A 19 -2.45 -12.55 -7.16
CA TYR A 19 -2.12 -11.22 -6.65
C TYR A 19 -0.66 -10.87 -6.90
N ASP A 20 0.28 -11.78 -6.61
CA ASP A 20 1.71 -11.55 -6.82
C ASP A 20 2.04 -11.37 -8.31
N LEU A 21 1.41 -12.13 -9.20
CA LEU A 21 1.56 -11.98 -10.66
C LEU A 21 1.11 -10.58 -11.13
N VAL A 22 -0.04 -10.11 -10.67
CA VAL A 22 -0.55 -8.77 -11.00
C VAL A 22 0.32 -7.70 -10.35
N ALA A 23 0.69 -7.88 -9.09
CA ALA A 23 1.50 -6.92 -8.32
C ALA A 23 2.91 -6.73 -8.89
N THR A 24 3.42 -7.71 -9.64
CA THR A 24 4.75 -7.68 -10.24
C THR A 24 4.74 -7.50 -11.76
N ALA A 25 3.57 -7.24 -12.37
CA ALA A 25 3.48 -6.94 -13.80
C ALA A 25 4.33 -5.71 -14.19
N PRO A 26 4.91 -5.65 -15.40
CA PRO A 26 5.86 -4.60 -15.78
C PRO A 26 5.37 -3.16 -15.55
N GLY A 27 4.09 -2.87 -15.90
CA GLY A 27 3.50 -1.55 -15.65
C GLY A 27 3.32 -1.24 -14.16
N VAL A 28 3.00 -2.24 -13.35
CA VAL A 28 2.82 -2.08 -11.89
C VAL A 28 4.17 -1.91 -11.19
N ARG A 29 5.23 -2.54 -11.71
CA ARG A 29 6.59 -2.36 -11.19
C ARG A 29 7.05 -0.92 -11.26
N SER A 30 6.88 -0.26 -12.41
CA SER A 30 7.28 1.15 -12.57
C SER A 30 6.49 2.09 -11.66
N TRP A 31 5.23 1.80 -11.37
CA TRP A 31 4.42 2.58 -10.43
C TRP A 31 4.89 2.41 -8.98
N ARG A 32 5.32 1.20 -8.60
CA ARG A 32 5.86 0.90 -7.28
C ARG A 32 7.22 1.56 -7.07
N ASP A 33 8.10 1.50 -8.06
CA ASP A 33 9.39 2.17 -8.06
C ASP A 33 9.22 3.69 -7.92
N LEU A 34 8.31 4.28 -8.70
CA LEU A 34 7.97 5.69 -8.57
C LEU A 34 7.43 6.03 -7.17
N ALA A 35 6.57 5.19 -6.60
CA ALA A 35 6.03 5.41 -5.25
C ALA A 35 7.14 5.38 -4.19
N ALA A 36 8.06 4.41 -4.28
CA ALA A 36 9.24 4.37 -3.40
C ALA A 36 10.11 5.62 -3.55
N GLY A 37 10.33 6.08 -4.79
CA GLY A 37 11.10 7.30 -5.07
C GLY A 37 10.49 8.60 -4.51
N THR A 38 9.16 8.64 -4.28
CA THR A 38 8.53 9.84 -3.66
C THR A 38 8.76 9.96 -2.16
N LEU A 39 9.35 8.95 -1.53
CA LEU A 39 9.64 8.96 -0.09
C LEU A 39 10.89 9.77 0.25
N ASP A 40 11.70 10.14 -0.75
CA ASP A 40 12.99 10.86 -0.57
C ASP A 40 13.91 10.16 0.46
N LEU A 41 13.94 8.81 0.44
CA LEU A 41 14.74 8.00 1.35
C LEU A 41 16.24 8.23 1.16
N SER A 42 16.96 8.16 2.26
CA SER A 42 18.41 8.19 2.31
C SER A 42 19.01 6.85 2.76
N PRO A 43 20.23 6.50 2.36
CA PRO A 43 20.90 5.34 2.92
C PRO A 43 20.97 5.40 4.46
N GLY A 44 20.54 4.32 5.11
CA GLY A 44 20.45 4.24 6.58
C GLY A 44 19.05 4.47 7.13
N ASP A 45 18.10 4.94 6.33
CA ASP A 45 16.71 5.17 6.78
C ASP A 45 15.97 3.87 7.10
N THR A 46 14.99 3.99 7.98
CA THR A 46 13.99 2.95 8.28
C THR A 46 12.68 3.30 7.58
N VAL A 47 12.21 2.44 6.70
CA VAL A 47 10.92 2.57 6.02
C VAL A 47 9.96 1.48 6.43
N VAL A 48 8.71 1.87 6.71
CA VAL A 48 7.61 0.93 7.02
C VAL A 48 6.65 0.85 5.84
N GLU A 49 6.39 -0.36 5.35
CA GLU A 49 5.36 -0.61 4.35
C GLU A 49 4.09 -1.14 5.03
N MET A 50 3.00 -0.37 4.96
CA MET A 50 1.69 -0.72 5.48
C MET A 50 0.91 -1.54 4.46
N GLY A 51 0.52 -2.77 4.84
CA GLY A 51 -0.09 -3.75 3.94
C GLY A 51 0.90 -4.27 2.90
N CYS A 52 2.05 -4.75 3.34
CA CYS A 52 3.15 -5.16 2.46
C CYS A 52 2.81 -6.36 1.55
N GLY A 53 1.77 -7.12 1.88
CA GLY A 53 1.35 -8.29 1.12
C GLY A 53 2.49 -9.28 0.92
N THR A 54 2.80 -9.60 -0.32
CA THR A 54 3.89 -10.52 -0.71
C THR A 54 5.27 -9.84 -0.76
N GLY A 55 5.40 -8.59 -0.29
CA GLY A 55 6.65 -7.84 -0.30
C GLY A 55 7.06 -7.33 -1.68
N ALA A 56 6.09 -6.99 -2.53
CA ALA A 56 6.38 -6.56 -3.90
C ALA A 56 7.15 -5.24 -4.00
N ASN A 57 7.11 -4.38 -2.96
CA ASN A 57 7.89 -3.13 -2.90
C ASN A 57 9.26 -3.29 -2.24
N PHE A 58 9.53 -4.38 -1.54
CA PHE A 58 10.79 -4.57 -0.80
C PHE A 58 12.05 -4.35 -1.65
N PRO A 59 12.13 -4.81 -2.93
CA PRO A 59 13.32 -4.55 -3.74
C PRO A 59 13.61 -3.05 -3.90
N TYR A 60 12.59 -2.26 -4.18
CA TYR A 60 12.72 -0.80 -4.39
C TYR A 60 13.07 -0.09 -3.09
N LEU A 61 12.34 -0.37 -2.00
CA LEU A 61 12.61 0.23 -0.69
C LEU A 61 14.01 -0.10 -0.19
N ARG A 62 14.42 -1.38 -0.32
CA ARG A 62 15.75 -1.86 0.06
C ARG A 62 16.86 -1.19 -0.73
N GLU A 63 16.64 -0.92 -2.02
CA GLU A 63 17.58 -0.21 -2.88
C GLU A 63 17.84 1.22 -2.36
N TRP A 64 16.76 1.94 -2.01
CA TRP A 64 16.86 3.32 -1.51
C TRP A 64 17.50 3.41 -0.13
N VAL A 65 17.10 2.58 0.83
CA VAL A 65 17.66 2.64 2.19
C VAL A 65 19.08 2.04 2.28
N GLY A 66 19.49 1.28 1.28
CA GLY A 66 20.80 0.64 1.24
C GLY A 66 21.00 -0.45 2.32
N PRO A 67 22.21 -1.01 2.43
CA PRO A 67 22.49 -2.09 3.38
C PRO A 67 22.46 -1.65 4.85
N GLY A 68 22.70 -0.36 5.13
CA GLY A 68 22.67 0.20 6.49
C GLY A 68 21.29 0.63 6.97
N GLY A 69 20.28 0.69 6.07
CA GLY A 69 18.91 1.02 6.43
C GLY A 69 18.06 -0.21 6.72
N CYS A 70 16.77 0.00 7.00
CA CYS A 70 15.86 -1.05 7.40
C CYS A 70 14.52 -0.93 6.65
N VAL A 71 13.96 -2.06 6.19
CA VAL A 71 12.61 -2.15 5.63
C VAL A 71 11.76 -3.04 6.51
N VAL A 72 10.63 -2.54 6.98
CA VAL A 72 9.66 -3.29 7.80
C VAL A 72 8.33 -3.38 7.07
N GLY A 73 7.95 -4.58 6.65
CA GLY A 73 6.63 -4.84 6.06
C GLY A 73 5.61 -5.28 7.12
N VAL A 74 4.52 -4.54 7.26
CA VAL A 74 3.38 -4.88 8.13
C VAL A 74 2.24 -5.42 7.30
N ASP A 75 1.70 -6.59 7.66
CA ASP A 75 0.49 -7.15 7.05
C ASP A 75 -0.27 -8.02 8.06
N VAL A 76 -1.58 -8.10 7.92
CA VAL A 76 -2.44 -8.89 8.82
C VAL A 76 -2.53 -10.36 8.37
N VAL A 77 -2.30 -10.64 7.08
CA VAL A 77 -2.52 -11.95 6.43
C VAL A 77 -1.28 -12.84 6.50
N PRO A 78 -1.27 -13.93 7.29
CA PRO A 78 -0.11 -14.80 7.45
C PRO A 78 0.40 -15.41 6.13
N ALA A 79 -0.52 -15.78 5.22
CA ALA A 79 -0.16 -16.36 3.93
C ALA A 79 0.61 -15.39 3.02
N MET A 80 0.29 -14.07 3.10
CA MET A 80 1.04 -13.02 2.42
C MET A 80 2.42 -12.86 3.00
N LEU A 81 2.52 -12.74 4.33
CA LEU A 81 3.80 -12.64 5.03
C LEU A 81 4.71 -13.86 4.79
N ALA A 82 4.16 -15.06 4.70
CA ALA A 82 4.95 -16.25 4.35
C ALA A 82 5.59 -16.14 2.96
N ARG A 83 4.94 -15.48 2.00
CA ARG A 83 5.51 -15.20 0.67
C ARG A 83 6.54 -14.09 0.71
N ALA A 84 6.26 -13.02 1.46
CA ALA A 84 7.20 -11.93 1.70
C ALA A 84 8.51 -12.46 2.31
N ARG A 85 8.43 -13.31 3.33
CA ARG A 85 9.61 -13.96 3.94
C ARG A 85 10.39 -14.79 2.95
N ARG A 86 9.73 -15.64 2.15
CA ARG A 86 10.41 -16.39 1.08
C ARG A 86 11.09 -15.50 0.05
N ARG A 87 10.56 -14.30 -0.22
CA ARG A 87 11.21 -13.31 -1.09
C ARG A 87 12.47 -12.78 -0.44
N ILE A 88 12.42 -12.42 0.84
CA ILE A 88 13.56 -11.95 1.65
C ILE A 88 14.67 -13.01 1.66
N ASP A 89 14.31 -14.25 2.01
CA ASP A 89 15.25 -15.39 2.11
C ASP A 89 15.96 -15.67 0.76
N ARG A 90 15.19 -15.69 -0.36
CA ARG A 90 15.77 -15.90 -1.69
C ARG A 90 16.71 -14.78 -2.13
N ALA A 91 16.45 -13.56 -1.69
CA ALA A 91 17.25 -12.38 -2.03
C ALA A 91 18.46 -12.19 -1.09
N GLY A 92 18.51 -12.93 0.02
CA GLY A 92 19.57 -12.83 1.03
C GLY A 92 19.60 -11.48 1.73
N TRP A 93 18.39 -10.87 1.96
CA TRP A 93 18.31 -9.58 2.64
C TRP A 93 18.23 -9.78 4.15
N ASP A 94 19.17 -9.21 4.88
CA ASP A 94 19.26 -9.24 6.35
C ASP A 94 18.62 -8.01 7.02
N ASN A 95 18.37 -6.96 6.24
CA ASN A 95 17.78 -5.69 6.70
C ASN A 95 16.34 -5.47 6.24
N VAL A 96 15.65 -6.52 5.78
CA VAL A 96 14.23 -6.49 5.41
C VAL A 96 13.46 -7.45 6.31
N HIS A 97 12.46 -6.94 7.01
CA HIS A 97 11.71 -7.68 8.03
C HIS A 97 10.22 -7.67 7.75
N THR A 98 9.51 -8.66 8.28
CA THR A 98 8.05 -8.70 8.22
C THR A 98 7.46 -8.86 9.61
N VAL A 99 6.41 -8.11 9.89
CA VAL A 99 5.67 -8.14 11.14
C VAL A 99 4.19 -8.41 10.86
N ARG A 100 3.59 -9.35 11.58
CA ARG A 100 2.14 -9.52 11.54
C ARG A 100 1.49 -8.45 12.41
N GLY A 101 0.68 -7.58 11.79
CA GLY A 101 0.02 -6.49 12.49
C GLY A 101 -1.07 -5.85 11.64
N ASP A 102 -1.94 -5.11 12.31
CA ASP A 102 -2.95 -4.28 11.67
C ASP A 102 -2.29 -2.97 11.23
N ALA A 103 -2.38 -2.64 9.94
CA ALA A 103 -1.84 -1.41 9.39
C ALA A 103 -2.50 -0.14 9.98
N THR A 104 -3.71 -0.23 10.55
CA THR A 104 -4.37 0.88 11.25
C THR A 104 -3.80 1.11 12.65
N ARG A 105 -3.10 0.12 13.21
CA ARG A 105 -2.40 0.18 14.51
C ARG A 105 -1.07 -0.59 14.41
N PRO A 106 -0.14 -0.10 13.59
CA PRO A 106 1.08 -0.83 13.29
C PRO A 106 1.93 -1.03 14.56
N PRO A 107 2.48 -2.24 14.77
CA PRO A 107 3.34 -2.53 15.93
C PRO A 107 4.77 -2.01 15.69
N VAL A 108 4.89 -0.73 15.34
CA VAL A 108 6.15 -0.03 15.05
C VAL A 108 6.13 1.30 15.77
N ALA A 109 7.24 1.68 16.41
CA ALA A 109 7.30 2.88 17.24
C ALA A 109 7.64 4.16 16.47
N ALA A 110 8.49 4.08 15.44
CA ALA A 110 8.90 5.21 14.62
C ALA A 110 9.48 4.74 13.28
N ALA A 111 9.44 5.62 12.27
CA ALA A 111 10.01 5.40 10.95
C ALA A 111 10.52 6.72 10.34
N ASP A 112 11.40 6.63 9.36
CA ASP A 112 11.83 7.76 8.55
C ASP A 112 10.84 8.02 7.41
N ALA A 113 10.19 6.94 6.93
CA ALA A 113 9.12 7.05 5.96
C ALA A 113 8.10 5.89 6.08
N VAL A 114 6.90 6.14 5.57
CA VAL A 114 5.82 5.15 5.44
C VAL A 114 5.36 5.07 4.00
N LEU A 115 5.30 3.84 3.47
CA LEU A 115 4.70 3.53 2.17
C LEU A 115 3.44 2.68 2.36
N SER A 116 2.42 2.94 1.56
CA SER A 116 1.30 2.02 1.41
C SER A 116 0.91 1.89 -0.06
N THR A 117 0.79 0.67 -0.55
CA THR A 117 0.36 0.43 -1.94
C THR A 117 -0.83 -0.51 -2.01
N PHE A 118 -1.92 -0.03 -2.64
CA PHE A 118 -3.17 -0.76 -2.87
C PHE A 118 -3.88 -1.23 -1.60
N LEU A 119 -3.67 -0.55 -0.47
CA LEU A 119 -4.28 -0.87 0.83
C LEU A 119 -5.37 0.14 1.22
N VAL A 120 -5.09 1.46 1.13
CA VAL A 120 -5.93 2.50 1.76
C VAL A 120 -7.39 2.46 1.30
N GLY A 121 -7.65 2.01 0.08
CA GLY A 121 -9.00 1.82 -0.44
C GLY A 121 -9.79 0.69 0.24
N MET A 122 -9.13 -0.18 0.99
CA MET A 122 -9.72 -1.33 1.68
C MET A 122 -9.86 -1.14 3.19
N LEU A 123 -9.33 -0.05 3.75
CA LEU A 123 -9.42 0.27 5.17
C LEU A 123 -10.82 0.73 5.54
N ASP A 124 -11.33 0.31 6.70
CA ASP A 124 -12.63 0.76 7.21
C ASP A 124 -12.60 2.24 7.63
N ALA A 125 -11.47 2.71 8.16
CA ALA A 125 -11.25 4.08 8.61
C ALA A 125 -9.92 4.64 8.08
N PRO A 126 -9.81 4.95 6.77
CA PRO A 126 -8.55 5.36 6.16
C PRO A 126 -8.02 6.68 6.69
N GLY A 127 -8.87 7.68 6.92
CA GLY A 127 -8.43 8.97 7.44
C GLY A 127 -7.70 8.89 8.79
N PRO A 128 -8.27 8.28 9.84
CA PRO A 128 -7.56 8.01 11.08
C PRO A 128 -6.23 7.25 10.88
N ALA A 129 -6.22 6.19 10.08
CA ALA A 129 -5.00 5.42 9.83
C ALA A 129 -3.87 6.28 9.24
N ILE A 130 -4.20 7.16 8.27
CA ILE A 130 -3.20 8.07 7.68
C ILE A 130 -2.67 9.06 8.72
N ARG A 131 -3.52 9.63 9.57
CA ARG A 131 -3.06 10.51 10.65
C ARG A 131 -2.10 9.79 11.59
N ASP A 132 -2.40 8.55 11.96
CA ASP A 132 -1.51 7.72 12.80
C ASP A 132 -0.18 7.44 12.08
N TRP A 133 -0.19 7.19 10.75
CA TRP A 133 1.05 7.01 9.98
C TRP A 133 1.89 8.28 9.90
N VAL A 134 1.25 9.45 9.80
CA VAL A 134 1.97 10.74 9.83
C VAL A 134 2.64 10.95 11.18
N THR A 135 1.98 10.60 12.30
CA THR A 135 2.60 10.70 13.64
C THR A 135 3.70 9.67 13.90
N LEU A 136 3.69 8.56 13.16
CA LEU A 136 4.73 7.51 13.23
C LEU A 136 6.04 7.97 12.56
N VAL A 137 5.91 8.82 11.55
CA VAL A 137 7.06 9.31 10.79
C VAL A 137 7.74 10.45 11.54
N ARG A 138 9.08 10.40 11.60
CA ARG A 138 9.88 11.49 12.21
C ARG A 138 9.63 12.83 11.50
N PRO A 139 9.85 13.98 12.18
CA PRO A 139 9.81 15.28 11.51
C PRO A 139 10.67 15.31 10.24
N GLY A 140 10.13 15.88 9.17
CA GLY A 140 10.78 15.92 7.87
C GLY A 140 10.73 14.65 7.03
N GLY A 141 10.33 13.50 7.60
CA GLY A 141 10.13 12.25 6.86
C GLY A 141 8.87 12.27 6.00
N ARG A 142 8.61 11.20 5.22
CA ARG A 142 7.50 11.18 4.25
C ARG A 142 6.54 10.02 4.41
N VAL A 143 5.27 10.30 4.11
CA VAL A 143 4.22 9.29 3.90
C VAL A 143 3.82 9.29 2.43
N ALA A 144 3.77 8.12 1.80
CA ALA A 144 3.31 7.94 0.43
C ALA A 144 2.26 6.85 0.30
N MET A 145 1.26 7.10 -0.54
CA MET A 145 0.16 6.19 -0.82
C MET A 145 0.00 6.00 -2.32
N LEU A 146 -0.03 4.75 -2.78
CA LEU A 146 -0.37 4.37 -4.15
C LEU A 146 -1.65 3.53 -4.12
N ASN A 147 -2.67 3.91 -4.86
CA ASN A 147 -3.93 3.16 -4.89
C ASN A 147 -4.56 3.12 -6.29
N ALA A 148 -5.29 2.03 -6.57
CA ALA A 148 -6.10 1.95 -7.77
C ALA A 148 -7.38 2.78 -7.59
N GLY A 149 -7.86 3.35 -8.68
CA GLY A 149 -9.08 4.14 -8.69
C GLY A 149 -9.67 4.22 -10.10
N ARG A 150 -10.85 4.80 -10.21
CA ARG A 150 -11.49 5.02 -11.50
C ARG A 150 -10.85 6.21 -12.22
N SER A 151 -10.63 6.05 -13.52
CA SER A 151 -10.24 7.15 -14.40
C SER A 151 -11.46 7.77 -15.09
N ASP A 152 -11.48 9.09 -15.21
CA ASP A 152 -12.50 9.83 -15.95
C ASP A 152 -12.16 9.95 -17.44
N ARG A 153 -11.01 9.45 -17.89
CA ARG A 153 -10.58 9.49 -19.29
C ARG A 153 -11.33 8.44 -20.11
N PRO A 154 -11.95 8.79 -21.26
CA PRO A 154 -12.67 7.81 -22.09
C PRO A 154 -11.79 6.65 -22.56
N VAL A 155 -10.53 6.91 -22.87
CA VAL A 155 -9.54 5.90 -23.31
C VAL A 155 -9.24 4.85 -22.19
N ALA A 156 -9.51 5.16 -20.94
CA ALA A 156 -9.33 4.25 -19.80
C ALA A 156 -10.55 3.33 -19.55
N LEU A 157 -11.59 3.38 -20.38
CA LEU A 157 -12.79 2.56 -20.20
C LEU A 157 -12.51 1.06 -20.05
N PRO A 158 -11.62 0.43 -20.85
CA PRO A 158 -11.25 -0.98 -20.65
C PRO A 158 -10.58 -1.25 -19.31
N LEU A 159 -9.70 -0.34 -18.87
CA LEU A 159 -9.02 -0.46 -17.57
C LEU A 159 -9.99 -0.27 -16.39
N ASN A 160 -10.94 0.65 -16.51
CA ASN A 160 -12.01 0.83 -15.54
C ASN A 160 -12.88 -0.43 -15.41
N LEU A 161 -13.17 -1.09 -16.53
CA LEU A 161 -13.92 -2.36 -16.54
C LEU A 161 -13.11 -3.46 -15.85
N LEU A 162 -11.83 -3.57 -16.17
CA LEU A 162 -10.91 -4.52 -15.54
C LEU A 162 -10.81 -4.28 -14.02
N LEU A 163 -10.66 -3.02 -13.60
CA LEU A 163 -10.65 -2.64 -12.18
C LEU A 163 -11.95 -3.06 -11.49
N ARG A 164 -13.12 -2.82 -12.12
CA ARG A 164 -14.42 -3.22 -11.55
C ARG A 164 -14.52 -4.73 -11.36
N VAL A 165 -14.08 -5.51 -12.35
CA VAL A 165 -14.06 -6.98 -12.26
C VAL A 165 -13.11 -7.43 -11.16
N PHE A 166 -11.90 -6.88 -11.12
CA PHE A 166 -10.90 -7.21 -10.10
C PHE A 166 -11.41 -6.91 -8.69
N VAL A 167 -11.89 -5.69 -8.45
CA VAL A 167 -12.43 -5.29 -7.12
C VAL A 167 -13.64 -6.15 -6.74
N ARG A 168 -14.52 -6.50 -7.69
CA ARG A 168 -15.66 -7.38 -7.42
C ARG A 168 -15.24 -8.80 -7.05
N LEU A 169 -14.18 -9.32 -7.65
CA LEU A 169 -13.67 -10.66 -7.37
C LEU A 169 -12.88 -10.70 -6.06
N THR A 170 -12.27 -9.58 -5.65
CA THR A 170 -11.36 -9.51 -4.51
C THR A 170 -11.96 -8.84 -3.27
N ALA A 171 -13.12 -8.17 -3.37
CA ALA A 171 -13.77 -7.54 -2.22
C ALA A 171 -14.43 -8.57 -1.31
N PRO A 172 -14.10 -8.63 -0.01
CA PRO A 172 -14.83 -9.42 0.96
C PRO A 172 -16.22 -8.78 1.22
N GLY A 173 -17.28 -9.58 1.31
CA GLY A 173 -18.61 -9.14 1.76
C GLY A 173 -19.77 -9.34 0.78
N ASN A 174 -20.98 -8.90 1.17
CA ASN A 174 -22.24 -9.16 0.47
C ASN A 174 -22.34 -8.37 -0.84
N ARG A 175 -22.50 -9.06 -1.95
CA ARG A 175 -22.37 -8.58 -3.35
C ARG A 175 -23.68 -7.98 -3.90
N THR A 176 -24.44 -7.24 -3.13
CA THR A 176 -25.77 -6.75 -3.52
C THR A 176 -25.76 -5.63 -4.57
N SER A 177 -24.63 -4.94 -4.79
CA SER A 177 -24.49 -3.90 -5.81
C SER A 177 -23.19 -4.02 -6.57
N ALA A 178 -23.25 -3.92 -7.90
CA ALA A 178 -22.07 -4.00 -8.79
C ALA A 178 -21.12 -2.79 -8.67
N THR A 179 -21.58 -1.68 -8.10
CA THR A 179 -20.82 -0.41 -8.00
C THR A 179 -20.41 -0.06 -6.57
N ALA A 180 -20.99 -0.67 -5.55
CA ALA A 180 -20.71 -0.37 -4.15
C ALA A 180 -19.21 -0.52 -3.78
N PRO A 181 -18.51 -1.62 -4.19
CA PRO A 181 -17.11 -1.77 -3.85
C PRO A 181 -16.21 -0.69 -4.47
N VAL A 182 -16.49 -0.26 -5.70
CA VAL A 182 -15.71 0.79 -6.38
C VAL A 182 -15.98 2.17 -5.76
N ARG A 183 -17.22 2.44 -5.36
CA ARG A 183 -17.56 3.69 -4.65
C ARG A 183 -16.88 3.75 -3.28
N ALA A 184 -16.85 2.66 -2.55
CA ALA A 184 -16.13 2.57 -1.28
C ALA A 184 -14.62 2.83 -1.46
N LEU A 185 -14.01 2.21 -2.49
CA LEU A 185 -12.60 2.44 -2.84
C LEU A 185 -12.31 3.93 -3.10
N GLU A 186 -13.19 4.63 -3.84
CA GLU A 186 -13.06 6.05 -4.14
C GLU A 186 -13.25 6.92 -2.89
N ALA A 187 -14.25 6.63 -2.06
CA ALA A 187 -14.50 7.35 -0.82
C ALA A 187 -13.34 7.20 0.16
N ASN A 188 -12.81 5.99 0.30
CA ASN A 188 -11.67 5.68 1.15
C ASN A 188 -10.39 6.39 0.67
N TRP A 189 -10.15 6.41 -0.64
CA TRP A 189 -9.04 7.19 -1.21
C TRP A 189 -9.18 8.68 -0.89
N THR A 190 -10.37 9.25 -1.05
CA THR A 190 -10.62 10.68 -0.77
C THR A 190 -10.33 10.99 0.69
N ALA A 191 -10.88 10.20 1.62
CA ALA A 191 -10.66 10.40 3.06
C ALA A 191 -9.17 10.22 3.46
N ALA A 192 -8.47 9.25 2.87
CA ALA A 192 -7.04 9.06 3.09
C ALA A 192 -6.21 10.25 2.57
N ARG A 193 -6.54 10.72 1.36
CA ARG A 193 -5.88 11.85 0.73
C ARG A 193 -6.07 13.13 1.52
N GLU A 194 -7.29 13.45 1.94
CA GLU A 194 -7.58 14.61 2.79
C GLU A 194 -6.76 14.55 4.07
N ALA A 195 -6.76 13.42 4.77
CA ALA A 195 -5.98 13.27 6.00
C ALA A 195 -4.46 13.41 5.77
N LEU A 196 -3.94 12.95 4.62
CA LEU A 196 -2.53 13.16 4.27
C LEU A 196 -2.24 14.65 4.05
N LEU A 197 -3.06 15.35 3.28
CA LEU A 197 -2.85 16.76 2.97
C LEU A 197 -2.99 17.64 4.22
N ASP A 198 -3.93 17.32 5.11
CA ASP A 198 -4.14 18.05 6.36
C ASP A 198 -2.98 17.85 7.36
N GLY A 199 -2.39 16.66 7.37
CA GLY A 199 -1.33 16.28 8.34
C GLY A 199 0.10 16.50 7.85
N THR A 200 0.31 16.89 6.59
CA THR A 200 1.65 16.98 5.99
C THR A 200 1.83 18.27 5.19
N VAL A 201 3.06 18.53 4.79
CA VAL A 201 3.46 19.65 3.89
C VAL A 201 4.19 19.11 2.67
N ASP A 202 4.53 19.95 1.71
CA ASP A 202 5.28 19.57 0.48
C ASP A 202 4.66 18.37 -0.23
N HIS A 203 3.40 18.53 -0.65
CA HIS A 203 2.61 17.47 -1.27
C HIS A 203 3.02 17.22 -2.72
N ARG A 204 3.05 15.92 -3.10
CA ARG A 204 3.23 15.48 -4.48
C ARG A 204 2.09 14.55 -4.86
N GLU A 205 1.43 14.82 -5.98
CA GLU A 205 0.35 13.99 -6.48
C GLU A 205 0.55 13.67 -7.95
N THR A 206 0.32 12.41 -8.33
CA THR A 206 0.46 11.94 -9.71
C THR A 206 -0.62 10.91 -10.04
N ARG A 207 -1.13 10.96 -11.27
CA ARG A 207 -2.02 9.94 -11.83
C ARG A 207 -1.29 9.14 -12.89
N LEU A 208 -1.30 7.82 -12.76
CA LEU A 208 -0.59 6.86 -13.58
C LEU A 208 -1.57 5.93 -14.31
N GLY A 209 -1.09 5.16 -15.30
CA GLY A 209 -1.89 4.17 -16.00
C GLY A 209 -3.19 4.74 -16.58
N LEU A 210 -3.11 5.83 -17.36
CA LEU A 210 -4.27 6.56 -17.88
C LEU A 210 -5.22 7.10 -16.78
N GLY A 211 -4.73 7.25 -15.55
CA GLY A 211 -5.48 7.77 -14.41
C GLY A 211 -6.16 6.74 -13.53
N VAL A 212 -5.97 5.43 -13.79
CA VAL A 212 -6.52 4.34 -12.95
C VAL A 212 -5.66 4.04 -11.73
N VAL A 213 -4.49 4.67 -11.60
CA VAL A 213 -3.65 4.59 -10.41
C VAL A 213 -3.34 6.01 -9.95
N ARG A 214 -3.40 6.21 -8.65
CA ARG A 214 -3.18 7.49 -7.98
C ARG A 214 -2.07 7.34 -6.98
N LEU A 215 -1.12 8.25 -7.01
CA LEU A 215 -0.03 8.38 -6.05
C LEU A 215 -0.16 9.73 -5.36
N ALA A 216 -0.09 9.73 -4.05
CA ALA A 216 -0.01 10.94 -3.23
C ALA A 216 1.06 10.76 -2.16
N SER A 217 1.85 11.77 -1.92
CA SER A 217 2.82 11.80 -0.81
C SER A 217 2.88 13.18 -0.18
N GLY A 218 3.28 13.21 1.10
CA GLY A 218 3.48 14.44 1.85
C GLY A 218 4.58 14.27 2.88
N ARG A 219 5.25 15.36 3.24
CA ARG A 219 6.32 15.43 4.23
C ARG A 219 5.72 15.76 5.60
N ALA A 220 6.07 15.00 6.63
CA ALA A 220 5.70 15.31 8.00
C ALA A 220 6.28 16.70 8.38
N PRO A 221 5.52 17.55 9.09
CA PRO A 221 6.03 18.83 9.60
C PRO A 221 7.24 18.63 10.51
N ASP A 222 8.05 19.69 10.62
CA ASP A 222 9.21 19.75 11.52
C ASP A 222 8.79 19.87 12.97
#